data_f1d855292b7f62295cb9dce4446c687a
#
_entry.id   f1d855292b7f62295cb9dce4446c687a
#
_cell.length_a   1.000
_cell.length_b   1.000
_cell.length_c   1.000
_cell.angle_alpha   90.00
_cell.angle_beta   90.00
_cell.angle_gamma   90.00
#
_symmetry.space_group_name_H-M   'P 1'
#
loop_
_entity.id
_entity.type
_entity.pdbx_description
1 polymer ?
#
loop_
_entity_poly.entity_id
_entity_poly.type
_entity_poly.pdbx_seq_one_letter_code
_entity_poly.pdbx_strand_id
1 'polypeptide(L)'
;MSDYEKLKIFHDYLVLNVESSTDDPTADSIYGALVNKKALCEGYAKAFSYLCNLAGIENMIVTGYTDVDHMWNMVKLEGKWYHIDVGWDKPSAALSERYPDMVLYQYFLSEDSIMENNRIISNMLCDPPVADSSDMYYFNVENKYAETYDQALEIIEQSCRRCIDSGEKYFMIKLDSSNLYLQTTSDLIKPDSEGVTDIDRIVRSLNFKG
;
A
#
# COMPACT_ATOMS: atom_id res chain seq x y z
N MET A 1 -17.50 10.66 7.00
CA MET A 1 -16.33 10.06 6.36
C MET A 1 -15.11 10.80 6.89
N SER A 2 -14.19 10.09 7.53
CA SER A 2 -12.93 10.63 8.07
C SER A 2 -11.97 11.02 6.95
N ASP A 3 -10.91 11.78 7.28
CA ASP A 3 -9.90 12.13 6.28
C ASP A 3 -9.09 10.91 5.85
N TYR A 4 -8.84 9.94 6.75
CA TYR A 4 -8.28 8.64 6.40
C TYR A 4 -9.10 7.93 5.31
N GLU A 5 -10.42 7.84 5.48
CA GLU A 5 -11.31 7.20 4.50
C GLU A 5 -11.30 7.93 3.15
N LYS A 6 -11.29 9.27 3.16
CA LYS A 6 -11.18 10.07 1.92
C LYS A 6 -9.86 9.80 1.20
N LEU A 7 -8.73 9.86 1.92
CA LEU A 7 -7.40 9.59 1.37
C LEU A 7 -7.33 8.19 0.77
N LYS A 8 -7.90 7.20 1.46
CA LYS A 8 -7.97 5.83 0.95
C LYS A 8 -8.78 5.72 -0.33
N ILE A 9 -9.94 6.37 -0.41
CA ILE A 9 -10.77 6.41 -1.62
C ILE A 9 -10.01 7.06 -2.78
N PHE A 10 -9.31 8.17 -2.57
CA PHE A 10 -8.54 8.85 -3.62
C PHE A 10 -7.38 7.98 -4.12
N HIS A 11 -6.67 7.35 -3.20
CA HIS A 11 -5.59 6.42 -3.49
C HIS A 11 -6.10 5.24 -4.32
N ASP A 12 -7.09 4.51 -3.83
CA ASP A 12 -7.65 3.32 -4.46
C ASP A 12 -8.23 3.65 -5.85
N TYR A 13 -8.93 4.79 -5.96
CA TYR A 13 -9.46 5.24 -7.24
C TYR A 13 -8.36 5.45 -8.28
N LEU A 14 -7.27 6.12 -7.92
CA LEU A 14 -6.16 6.37 -8.83
C LEU A 14 -5.41 5.08 -9.17
N VAL A 15 -5.16 4.21 -8.20
CA VAL A 15 -4.52 2.90 -8.42
C VAL A 15 -5.32 2.05 -9.41
N LEU A 16 -6.64 1.96 -9.22
CA LEU A 16 -7.51 1.07 -9.99
C LEU A 16 -7.89 1.62 -11.38
N ASN A 17 -7.99 2.95 -11.52
CA ASN A 17 -8.58 3.55 -12.72
C ASN A 17 -7.58 4.30 -13.61
N VAL A 18 -6.33 4.46 -13.20
CA VAL A 18 -5.34 5.21 -13.98
C VAL A 18 -4.20 4.27 -14.38
N GLU A 19 -3.94 4.18 -15.67
CA GLU A 19 -2.86 3.37 -16.24
C GLU A 19 -1.53 4.14 -16.20
N SER A 20 -0.43 3.46 -15.85
CA SER A 20 0.91 4.04 -15.99
C SER A 20 1.30 4.05 -17.47
N SER A 21 1.57 5.22 -18.03
CA SER A 21 1.81 5.38 -19.47
C SER A 21 2.84 6.46 -19.76
N THR A 22 3.78 6.15 -20.65
CA THR A 22 4.74 7.09 -21.20
C THR A 22 4.30 7.65 -22.57
N ASP A 23 3.25 7.11 -23.15
CA ASP A 23 2.85 7.40 -24.54
C ASP A 23 1.78 8.52 -24.62
N ASP A 24 1.16 8.90 -23.52
CA ASP A 24 0.18 9.98 -23.49
C ASP A 24 0.89 11.30 -23.19
N PRO A 25 0.77 12.32 -24.07
CA PRO A 25 1.44 13.62 -23.90
C PRO A 25 0.92 14.42 -22.70
N THR A 26 -0.16 13.96 -22.04
CA THR A 26 -0.74 14.59 -20.84
C THR A 26 -0.47 13.81 -19.57
N ALA A 27 0.31 12.74 -19.64
CA ALA A 27 0.53 11.80 -18.50
C ALA A 27 1.19 12.44 -17.26
N ASP A 28 1.81 13.60 -17.40
CA ASP A 28 2.40 14.41 -16.33
C ASP A 28 1.40 15.38 -15.67
N SER A 29 0.13 15.34 -16.09
CA SER A 29 -0.89 16.30 -15.70
C SER A 29 -2.07 15.68 -14.94
N ILE A 30 -2.80 16.55 -14.22
CA ILE A 30 -4.09 16.20 -13.58
C ILE A 30 -5.09 15.71 -14.64
N TYR A 31 -5.09 16.34 -15.83
CA TYR A 31 -5.99 15.97 -16.93
C TYR A 31 -5.68 14.55 -17.44
N GLY A 32 -4.41 14.22 -17.64
CA GLY A 32 -3.99 12.88 -18.03
C GLY A 32 -4.50 11.83 -17.03
N ALA A 33 -4.25 12.05 -15.74
CA ALA A 33 -4.67 11.10 -14.69
C ALA A 33 -6.21 11.01 -14.53
N LEU A 34 -6.91 12.14 -14.42
CA LEU A 34 -8.33 12.11 -14.05
C LEU A 34 -9.28 11.96 -15.25
N VAL A 35 -8.88 12.42 -16.45
CA VAL A 35 -9.72 12.38 -17.65
C VAL A 35 -9.28 11.28 -18.60
N ASN A 36 -8.01 11.30 -19.04
CA ASN A 36 -7.48 10.31 -19.99
C ASN A 36 -7.16 8.97 -19.32
N LYS A 37 -7.12 8.91 -17.98
CA LYS A 37 -6.79 7.70 -17.19
C LYS A 37 -5.38 7.17 -17.47
N LYS A 38 -4.46 8.07 -17.77
CA LYS A 38 -3.05 7.77 -18.06
C LYS A 38 -2.16 8.75 -17.29
N ALA A 39 -1.19 8.22 -16.56
CA ALA A 39 -0.28 9.05 -15.78
C ALA A 39 1.13 8.47 -15.67
N LEU A 40 2.09 9.39 -15.54
CA LEU A 40 3.41 9.18 -14.95
C LEU A 40 3.35 9.50 -13.44
N CYS A 41 4.45 9.33 -12.71
CA CYS A 41 4.55 9.65 -11.29
C CYS A 41 4.07 11.09 -10.98
N GLU A 42 4.45 12.05 -11.80
CA GLU A 42 4.04 13.44 -11.69
C GLU A 42 2.52 13.63 -11.86
N GLY A 43 1.90 12.95 -12.82
CA GLY A 43 0.46 12.98 -13.03
C GLY A 43 -0.32 12.38 -11.88
N TYR A 44 0.14 11.25 -11.33
CA TYR A 44 -0.44 10.65 -10.11
C TYR A 44 -0.33 11.60 -8.92
N ALA A 45 0.86 12.15 -8.65
CA ALA A 45 1.08 13.06 -7.53
C ALA A 45 0.24 14.34 -7.63
N LYS A 46 0.15 14.94 -8.81
CA LYS A 46 -0.67 16.14 -9.06
C LYS A 46 -2.16 15.83 -8.91
N ALA A 47 -2.63 14.71 -9.43
CA ALA A 47 -4.04 14.31 -9.32
C ALA A 47 -4.44 14.02 -7.87
N PHE A 48 -3.61 13.31 -7.13
CA PHE A 48 -3.84 13.05 -5.71
C PHE A 48 -3.86 14.35 -4.89
N SER A 49 -2.89 15.24 -5.10
CA SER A 49 -2.85 16.57 -4.47
C SER A 49 -4.11 17.38 -4.78
N TYR A 50 -4.58 17.36 -6.02
CA TYR A 50 -5.81 18.04 -6.43
C TYR A 50 -7.04 17.51 -5.66
N LEU A 51 -7.18 16.20 -5.53
CA LEU A 51 -8.27 15.58 -4.76
C LEU A 51 -8.20 15.93 -3.27
N CYS A 52 -6.99 15.94 -2.68
CA CYS A 52 -6.77 16.37 -1.30
C CYS A 52 -7.19 17.83 -1.10
N ASN A 53 -6.81 18.73 -2.01
CA ASN A 53 -7.18 20.15 -1.96
C ASN A 53 -8.68 20.35 -2.04
N LEU A 54 -9.40 19.61 -2.90
CA LEU A 54 -10.87 19.64 -2.98
C LEU A 54 -11.53 19.17 -1.68
N ALA A 55 -10.89 18.23 -0.98
CA ALA A 55 -11.37 17.69 0.29
C ALA A 55 -10.97 18.52 1.52
N GLY A 56 -10.14 19.56 1.33
CA GLY A 56 -9.61 20.40 2.41
C GLY A 56 -8.53 19.71 3.25
N ILE A 57 -7.84 18.71 2.69
CA ILE A 57 -6.76 17.97 3.36
C ILE A 57 -5.42 18.63 3.04
N GLU A 58 -4.68 19.01 4.10
CA GLU A 58 -3.34 19.60 3.96
C GLU A 58 -2.39 18.58 3.34
N ASN A 59 -1.77 18.97 2.23
CA ASN A 59 -0.90 18.07 1.47
C ASN A 59 0.18 18.85 0.72
N MET A 60 1.22 18.13 0.30
CA MET A 60 2.26 18.65 -0.57
C MET A 60 2.78 17.58 -1.53
N ILE A 61 3.39 18.02 -2.63
CA ILE A 61 4.10 17.16 -3.56
C ILE A 61 5.57 17.13 -3.13
N VAL A 62 6.13 15.94 -3.08
CA VAL A 62 7.53 15.67 -2.76
C VAL A 62 8.22 15.06 -3.98
N THR A 63 9.47 15.44 -4.18
CA THR A 63 10.33 14.85 -5.20
C THR A 63 11.47 14.07 -4.56
N GLY A 64 12.02 13.16 -5.32
CA GLY A 64 13.15 12.36 -4.89
C GLY A 64 13.71 11.53 -6.04
N TYR A 65 14.56 10.60 -5.68
CA TYR A 65 15.24 9.72 -6.61
C TYR A 65 15.09 8.26 -6.14
N THR A 66 14.68 7.41 -7.06
CA THR A 66 14.71 5.96 -6.94
C THR A 66 15.85 5.44 -7.82
N ASP A 67 15.57 4.77 -8.93
CA ASP A 67 16.53 4.58 -10.02
C ASP A 67 16.41 5.71 -11.08
N VAL A 68 15.36 6.51 -10.96
CA VAL A 68 15.04 7.67 -11.78
C VAL A 68 14.43 8.76 -10.90
N ASP A 69 14.29 9.97 -11.42
CA ASP A 69 13.54 11.04 -10.77
C ASP A 69 12.11 10.57 -10.49
N HIS A 70 11.63 10.82 -9.28
CA HIS A 70 10.32 10.37 -8.83
C HIS A 70 9.57 11.46 -8.07
N MET A 71 8.24 11.39 -8.10
CA MET A 71 7.34 12.35 -7.47
C MET A 71 6.18 11.62 -6.79
N TRP A 72 5.88 12.03 -5.55
CA TRP A 72 4.78 11.49 -4.74
C TRP A 72 4.21 12.57 -3.82
N ASN A 73 3.40 12.21 -2.84
CA ASN A 73 2.75 13.15 -1.94
C ASN A 73 3.13 12.93 -0.48
N MET A 74 3.05 13.99 0.29
CA MET A 74 2.84 13.94 1.73
C MET A 74 1.51 14.57 2.09
N VAL A 75 0.86 14.05 3.12
CA VAL A 75 -0.40 14.54 3.67
C VAL A 75 -0.26 14.74 5.17
N LYS A 76 -1.01 15.71 5.71
CA LYS A 76 -1.09 15.89 7.15
C LYS A 76 -2.41 15.35 7.67
N LEU A 77 -2.32 14.38 8.55
CA LEU A 77 -3.46 13.74 9.17
C LEU A 77 -3.26 13.73 10.69
N GLU A 78 -4.26 14.22 11.44
CA GLU A 78 -4.21 14.32 12.90
C GLU A 78 -2.95 15.05 13.45
N GLY A 79 -2.51 16.08 12.72
CA GLY A 79 -1.37 16.90 13.08
C GLY A 79 0.01 16.35 12.72
N LYS A 80 0.10 15.13 12.18
CA LYS A 80 1.32 14.45 11.75
C LYS A 80 1.39 14.33 10.23
N TRP A 81 2.60 14.26 9.68
CA TRP A 81 2.82 14.08 8.26
C TRP A 81 3.07 12.61 7.92
N TYR A 82 2.60 12.19 6.73
CA TYR A 82 2.73 10.84 6.20
C TYR A 82 2.95 10.90 4.70
N HIS A 83 3.72 9.98 4.17
CA HIS A 83 3.89 9.79 2.73
C HIS A 83 2.76 8.98 2.11
N ILE A 84 2.41 9.31 0.86
CA ILE A 84 1.52 8.51 0.01
C ILE A 84 2.11 8.47 -1.39
N ASP A 85 2.41 7.27 -1.90
CA ASP A 85 2.91 7.08 -3.25
C ASP A 85 1.98 6.15 -4.06
N VAL A 86 0.99 6.76 -4.68
CA VAL A 86 -0.03 6.07 -5.48
C VAL A 86 0.59 5.26 -6.63
N GLY A 87 1.60 5.81 -7.29
CA GLY A 87 2.25 5.17 -8.43
C GLY A 87 2.94 3.87 -8.07
N TRP A 88 3.58 3.83 -6.89
CA TRP A 88 4.31 2.65 -6.40
C TRP A 88 3.40 1.66 -5.65
N ASP A 89 2.20 2.07 -5.27
CA ASP A 89 1.19 1.16 -4.72
C ASP A 89 0.33 0.50 -5.82
N LYS A 90 0.67 0.69 -7.10
CA LYS A 90 0.06 -0.09 -8.19
C LYS A 90 0.65 -1.51 -8.23
N PRO A 91 -0.20 -2.54 -8.33
CA PRO A 91 0.27 -3.90 -8.57
C PRO A 91 1.00 -4.00 -9.92
N SER A 92 1.92 -4.95 -10.01
CA SER A 92 2.52 -5.30 -11.32
C SER A 92 1.45 -5.76 -12.32
N ALA A 93 1.74 -5.68 -13.63
CA ALA A 93 0.81 -6.11 -14.67
C ALA A 93 0.30 -7.55 -14.46
N ALA A 94 1.17 -8.47 -14.05
CA ALA A 94 0.80 -9.86 -13.77
C ALA A 94 -0.15 -10.00 -12.57
N LEU A 95 0.03 -9.18 -11.53
CA LEU A 95 -0.87 -9.15 -10.38
C LEU A 95 -2.20 -8.52 -10.73
N SER A 96 -2.20 -7.42 -11.50
CA SER A 96 -3.43 -6.75 -11.95
C SER A 96 -4.26 -7.63 -12.89
N GLU A 97 -3.62 -8.43 -13.74
CA GLU A 97 -4.31 -9.40 -14.59
C GLU A 97 -5.00 -10.49 -13.75
N ARG A 98 -4.30 -10.99 -12.72
CA ARG A 98 -4.83 -12.05 -11.85
C ARG A 98 -5.86 -11.52 -10.84
N TYR A 99 -5.66 -10.32 -10.34
CA TYR A 99 -6.47 -9.66 -9.32
C TYR A 99 -6.77 -8.21 -9.75
N PRO A 100 -7.79 -8.00 -10.62
CA PRO A 100 -8.08 -6.68 -11.20
C PRO A 100 -8.42 -5.59 -10.17
N ASP A 101 -8.92 -5.98 -9.00
CA ASP A 101 -9.31 -5.07 -7.94
C ASP A 101 -8.21 -4.89 -6.86
N MET A 102 -6.98 -5.39 -7.14
CA MET A 102 -5.89 -5.31 -6.18
C MET A 102 -5.34 -3.89 -6.06
N VAL A 103 -5.21 -3.45 -4.83
CA VAL A 103 -4.53 -2.20 -4.44
C VAL A 103 -3.45 -2.56 -3.44
N LEU A 104 -2.23 -2.09 -3.65
CA LEU A 104 -1.16 -2.19 -2.66
C LEU A 104 -1.22 -0.98 -1.73
N TYR A 105 -0.69 -1.13 -0.51
CA TYR A 105 -0.71 -0.07 0.50
C TYR A 105 0.64 0.08 1.21
N GLN A 106 1.73 -0.31 0.53
CA GLN A 106 3.06 -0.24 1.12
C GLN A 106 3.48 1.19 1.42
N TYR A 107 3.03 2.12 0.60
CA TYR A 107 3.37 3.54 0.68
C TYR A 107 2.15 4.43 1.01
N PHE A 108 1.06 3.84 1.49
CA PHE A 108 -0.12 4.57 1.93
C PHE A 108 -0.02 4.93 3.42
N LEU A 109 0.13 6.24 3.70
CA LEU A 109 0.33 6.83 5.02
C LEU A 109 1.57 6.27 5.73
N SER A 110 2.66 6.11 4.99
CA SER A 110 3.94 5.59 5.47
C SER A 110 4.81 6.68 6.09
N GLU A 111 5.75 6.25 6.93
CA GLU A 111 6.78 7.08 7.55
C GLU A 111 8.06 7.16 6.71
N ASP A 112 8.98 8.10 7.06
CA ASP A 112 10.26 8.30 6.37
C ASP A 112 11.07 7.00 6.28
N SER A 113 11.12 6.21 7.34
CA SER A 113 11.90 4.95 7.40
C SER A 113 11.49 3.93 6.33
N ILE A 114 10.21 3.92 5.93
CA ILE A 114 9.71 3.05 4.86
C ILE A 114 10.14 3.59 3.50
N MET A 115 10.08 4.92 3.33
CA MET A 115 10.45 5.58 2.08
C MET A 115 11.95 5.47 1.81
N GLU A 116 12.78 5.70 2.81
CA GLU A 116 14.24 5.70 2.71
C GLU A 116 14.85 4.32 2.38
N ASN A 117 14.10 3.24 2.53
CA ASN A 117 14.57 1.90 2.14
C ASN A 117 14.90 1.77 0.65
N ASN A 118 14.30 2.59 -0.22
CA ASN A 118 14.46 2.47 -1.66
C ASN A 118 14.43 3.79 -2.41
N ARG A 119 14.47 4.94 -1.72
CA ARG A 119 14.50 6.27 -2.36
C ARG A 119 15.23 7.30 -1.52
N ILE A 120 15.71 8.32 -2.19
CA ILE A 120 16.32 9.50 -1.58
C ILE A 120 15.30 10.63 -1.71
N ILE A 121 14.88 11.19 -0.59
CA ILE A 121 13.97 12.34 -0.56
C ILE A 121 14.77 13.59 -0.92
N SER A 122 14.26 14.40 -1.85
CA SER A 122 14.90 15.63 -2.31
C SER A 122 14.27 16.85 -1.65
N ASN A 123 15.09 17.81 -1.28
CA ASN A 123 14.66 19.12 -0.79
C ASN A 123 14.68 20.21 -1.88
N MET A 124 14.78 19.83 -3.16
CA MET A 124 14.91 20.80 -4.26
C MET A 124 13.68 21.71 -4.42
N LEU A 125 12.48 21.20 -4.20
CA LEU A 125 11.23 21.97 -4.31
C LEU A 125 10.86 22.64 -2.99
N CYS A 126 11.11 21.96 -1.88
CA CYS A 126 10.81 22.40 -0.50
C CYS A 126 11.56 21.49 0.47
N ASP A 127 11.66 21.91 1.73
CA ASP A 127 12.10 21.02 2.81
C ASP A 127 10.88 20.19 3.28
N PRO A 128 10.80 18.89 2.96
CA PRO A 128 9.68 18.08 3.41
C PRO A 128 9.63 18.01 4.94
N PRO A 129 8.46 18.06 5.54
CA PRO A 129 8.32 17.83 6.98
C PRO A 129 8.66 16.37 7.31
N VAL A 130 9.08 16.13 8.55
CA VAL A 130 9.40 14.79 9.04
C VAL A 130 8.11 13.96 9.17
N ALA A 131 8.14 12.74 8.66
CA ALA A 131 7.11 11.73 8.83
C ALA A 131 7.64 10.59 9.71
N ASP A 132 7.55 10.76 11.02
CA ASP A 132 8.12 9.87 12.05
C ASP A 132 7.07 9.02 12.78
N SER A 133 5.84 8.97 12.28
CA SER A 133 4.74 8.24 12.90
C SER A 133 4.18 7.17 11.97
N SER A 134 3.96 5.99 12.53
CA SER A 134 3.26 4.89 11.88
C SER A 134 1.80 4.71 12.33
N ASP A 135 1.25 5.65 13.13
CA ASP A 135 -0.09 5.52 13.72
C ASP A 135 -1.18 5.34 12.66
N MET A 136 -1.06 6.03 11.51
CA MET A 136 -2.02 5.97 10.41
C MET A 136 -1.56 5.07 9.26
N TYR A 137 -0.41 4.39 9.43
CA TYR A 137 0.05 3.46 8.41
C TYR A 137 -0.99 2.35 8.19
N TYR A 138 -1.33 2.08 6.92
CA TYR A 138 -2.40 1.16 6.54
C TYR A 138 -2.38 -0.17 7.31
N PHE A 139 -1.22 -0.81 7.39
CA PHE A 139 -1.12 -2.13 8.02
C PHE A 139 -1.32 -2.08 9.53
N ASN A 140 -1.03 -0.95 10.19
CA ASN A 140 -1.32 -0.75 11.60
C ASN A 140 -2.81 -0.50 11.85
N VAL A 141 -3.40 0.42 11.09
CA VAL A 141 -4.84 0.77 11.20
C VAL A 141 -5.73 -0.45 10.92
N GLU A 142 -5.36 -1.26 9.93
CA GLU A 142 -6.11 -2.44 9.51
C GLU A 142 -5.74 -3.72 10.29
N ASN A 143 -4.89 -3.62 11.31
CA ASN A 143 -4.38 -4.76 12.09
C ASN A 143 -3.77 -5.87 11.21
N LYS A 144 -2.93 -5.48 10.27
CA LYS A 144 -2.25 -6.36 9.29
C LYS A 144 -0.73 -6.32 9.41
N TYR A 145 -0.19 -5.78 10.49
CA TYR A 145 1.24 -5.71 10.79
C TYR A 145 1.61 -6.74 11.84
N ALA A 146 2.63 -7.55 11.56
CA ALA A 146 3.13 -8.57 12.48
C ALA A 146 4.61 -8.37 12.78
N GLU A 147 4.95 -8.37 14.05
CA GLU A 147 6.30 -8.31 14.61
C GLU A 147 6.84 -9.72 14.93
N THR A 148 5.95 -10.69 15.08
CA THR A 148 6.28 -12.07 15.43
C THR A 148 5.59 -13.07 14.51
N TYR A 149 6.11 -14.30 14.47
CA TYR A 149 5.51 -15.41 13.72
C TYR A 149 4.09 -15.74 14.19
N ASP A 150 3.85 -15.76 15.50
CA ASP A 150 2.54 -16.05 16.07
C ASP A 150 1.50 -14.99 15.66
N GLN A 151 1.88 -13.69 15.69
CA GLN A 151 1.03 -12.62 15.17
C GLN A 151 0.76 -12.77 13.67
N ALA A 152 1.78 -13.17 12.89
CA ALA A 152 1.59 -13.42 11.47
C ALA A 152 0.57 -14.54 11.21
N LEU A 153 0.64 -15.65 11.95
CA LEU A 153 -0.32 -16.76 11.85
C LEU A 153 -1.74 -16.30 12.18
N GLU A 154 -1.91 -15.53 13.26
CA GLU A 154 -3.22 -15.00 13.66
C GLU A 154 -3.83 -14.10 12.58
N ILE A 155 -3.03 -13.17 12.04
CA ILE A 155 -3.47 -12.27 10.97
C ILE A 155 -3.84 -13.08 9.71
N ILE A 156 -3.03 -14.07 9.33
CA ILE A 156 -3.30 -14.94 8.19
C ILE A 156 -4.62 -15.69 8.39
N GLU A 157 -4.84 -16.32 9.54
CA GLU A 157 -6.08 -17.04 9.83
C GLU A 157 -7.30 -16.12 9.76
N GLN A 158 -7.26 -14.97 10.41
CA GLN A 158 -8.34 -13.98 10.39
C GLN A 158 -8.61 -13.46 8.98
N SER A 159 -7.55 -13.21 8.20
CA SER A 159 -7.68 -12.73 6.81
C SER A 159 -8.27 -13.80 5.89
N CYS A 160 -7.88 -15.07 6.06
CA CYS A 160 -8.49 -16.18 5.34
C CYS A 160 -9.99 -16.31 5.64
N ARG A 161 -10.41 -16.20 6.91
CA ARG A 161 -11.84 -16.19 7.29
C ARG A 161 -12.59 -15.06 6.59
N ARG A 162 -12.04 -13.84 6.63
CA ARG A 162 -12.63 -12.68 5.97
C ARG A 162 -12.78 -12.90 4.46
N CYS A 163 -11.75 -13.40 3.79
CA CYS A 163 -11.82 -13.71 2.35
C CYS A 163 -12.91 -14.74 2.03
N ILE A 164 -13.12 -15.76 2.88
CA ILE A 164 -14.19 -16.73 2.71
C ILE A 164 -15.56 -16.07 2.84
N ASP A 165 -15.75 -15.24 3.87
CA ASP A 165 -17.03 -14.61 4.18
C ASP A 165 -17.39 -13.51 3.15
N SER A 166 -16.41 -12.75 2.67
CA SER A 166 -16.61 -11.63 1.73
C SER A 166 -16.48 -12.02 0.26
N GLY A 167 -15.86 -13.16 -0.05
CA GLY A 167 -15.51 -13.56 -1.41
C GLY A 167 -14.26 -12.86 -1.96
N GLU A 168 -13.53 -12.10 -1.13
CA GLU A 168 -12.22 -11.55 -1.49
C GLU A 168 -11.25 -12.65 -1.86
N LYS A 169 -10.39 -12.40 -2.85
CA LYS A 169 -9.48 -13.41 -3.41
C LYS A 169 -8.04 -13.31 -2.90
N TYR A 170 -7.72 -12.26 -2.16
CA TYR A 170 -6.39 -12.00 -1.63
C TYR A 170 -6.48 -11.18 -0.35
N PHE A 171 -5.42 -11.18 0.40
CA PHE A 171 -5.16 -10.26 1.49
C PHE A 171 -3.67 -9.91 1.52
N MET A 172 -3.33 -8.85 2.24
CA MET A 172 -1.95 -8.43 2.44
C MET A 172 -1.65 -8.38 3.94
N ILE A 173 -0.42 -8.73 4.27
CA ILE A 173 0.15 -8.65 5.60
C ILE A 173 1.53 -7.98 5.48
N LYS A 174 1.86 -7.11 6.40
CA LYS A 174 3.20 -6.55 6.57
C LYS A 174 3.92 -7.29 7.68
N LEU A 175 5.11 -7.76 7.40
CA LEU A 175 6.02 -8.38 8.37
C LEU A 175 7.12 -7.39 8.72
N ASP A 176 7.47 -7.30 9.99
CA ASP A 176 8.42 -6.31 10.53
C ASP A 176 9.80 -6.37 9.87
N SER A 177 10.27 -7.56 9.57
CA SER A 177 11.63 -7.75 9.07
C SER A 177 11.73 -8.82 7.99
N SER A 178 12.83 -8.75 7.20
CA SER A 178 13.16 -9.79 6.23
C SER A 178 13.38 -11.16 6.88
N ASN A 179 13.89 -11.21 8.11
CA ASN A 179 14.06 -12.46 8.85
C ASN A 179 12.71 -13.07 9.21
N LEU A 180 11.75 -12.26 9.67
CA LEU A 180 10.39 -12.71 9.95
C LEU A 180 9.69 -13.16 8.66
N TYR A 181 9.92 -12.48 7.53
CA TYR A 181 9.41 -12.90 6.24
C TYR A 181 9.93 -14.30 5.84
N LEU A 182 11.24 -14.52 5.94
CA LEU A 182 11.85 -15.81 5.64
C LEU A 182 11.36 -16.91 6.59
N GLN A 183 11.27 -16.62 7.88
CA GLN A 183 10.70 -17.53 8.86
C GLN A 183 9.24 -17.87 8.53
N THR A 184 8.38 -16.87 8.34
CA THR A 184 6.95 -17.08 8.09
C THR A 184 6.73 -17.90 6.83
N THR A 185 7.42 -17.59 5.73
CA THR A 185 7.29 -18.33 4.48
C THR A 185 7.79 -19.75 4.56
N SER A 186 8.86 -20.00 5.34
CA SER A 186 9.42 -21.33 5.57
C SER A 186 8.54 -22.16 6.50
N ASP A 187 8.21 -21.61 7.67
CA ASP A 187 7.59 -22.39 8.75
C ASP A 187 6.10 -22.64 8.47
N LEU A 188 5.42 -21.73 7.76
CA LEU A 188 4.01 -21.89 7.36
C LEU A 188 3.73 -23.21 6.61
N ILE A 189 4.70 -23.65 5.81
CA ILE A 189 4.61 -24.88 4.99
C ILE A 189 5.47 -26.02 5.51
N LYS A 190 6.20 -25.83 6.61
CA LYS A 190 7.06 -26.86 7.19
C LYS A 190 6.23 -27.83 8.02
N PRO A 191 6.24 -29.14 7.69
CA PRO A 191 5.50 -30.11 8.47
C PRO A 191 6.14 -30.35 9.83
N ASP A 192 5.32 -30.54 10.85
CA ASP A 192 5.73 -31.03 12.15
C ASP A 192 6.04 -32.53 12.18
N SER A 193 6.21 -33.11 13.36
CA SER A 193 6.47 -34.53 13.57
C SER A 193 5.30 -35.46 13.11
N GLU A 194 4.10 -34.90 12.96
CA GLU A 194 2.90 -35.60 12.49
C GLU A 194 2.65 -35.36 10.98
N GLY A 195 3.53 -34.62 10.30
CA GLY A 195 3.39 -34.27 8.89
C GLY A 195 2.35 -33.16 8.63
N VAL A 196 1.96 -32.39 9.66
CA VAL A 196 0.97 -31.32 9.57
C VAL A 196 1.65 -29.96 9.55
N THR A 197 1.30 -29.11 8.60
CA THR A 197 1.82 -27.74 8.49
C THR A 197 0.92 -26.75 9.21
N ASP A 198 1.42 -25.53 9.49
CA ASP A 198 0.59 -24.48 10.06
C ASP A 198 -0.51 -24.02 9.09
N ILE A 199 -0.23 -24.04 7.77
CA ILE A 199 -1.27 -23.76 6.78
C ILE A 199 -2.37 -24.84 6.79
N ASP A 200 -2.03 -26.12 7.02
CA ASP A 200 -3.05 -27.20 7.17
C ASP A 200 -3.93 -26.96 8.39
N ARG A 201 -3.35 -26.49 9.51
CA ARG A 201 -4.10 -26.14 10.73
C ARG A 201 -5.06 -24.98 10.46
N ILE A 202 -4.59 -23.92 9.81
CA ILE A 202 -5.41 -22.78 9.40
C ILE A 202 -6.56 -23.25 8.50
N VAL A 203 -6.28 -24.01 7.46
CA VAL A 203 -7.30 -24.53 6.54
C VAL A 203 -8.34 -25.39 7.26
N ARG A 204 -7.90 -26.28 8.17
CA ARG A 204 -8.82 -27.09 9.00
C ARG A 204 -9.67 -26.25 9.94
N SER A 205 -9.10 -25.18 10.57
CA SER A 205 -9.82 -24.29 11.46
C SER A 205 -10.94 -23.51 10.76
N LEU A 206 -10.80 -23.28 9.45
CA LEU A 206 -11.76 -22.57 8.62
C LEU A 206 -13.01 -23.40 8.27
N ASN A 207 -13.07 -24.67 8.68
CA ASN A 207 -14.19 -25.56 8.42
C ASN A 207 -14.65 -25.57 6.96
N PHE A 208 -13.71 -25.67 6.01
CA PHE A 208 -14.07 -25.92 4.63
C PHE A 208 -14.87 -27.21 4.54
N LYS A 209 -16.19 -27.09 4.42
CA LYS A 209 -17.02 -28.17 3.97
C LYS A 209 -16.82 -28.25 2.47
N GLY A 210 -16.07 -29.28 2.02
CA GLY A 210 -15.91 -29.60 0.61
C GLY A 210 -17.24 -29.92 -0.07
#